data_a9a2680fb2488d62afcf08b70123249d
#
_entry.id   a9a2680fb2488d62afcf08b70123249d
#
_cell.length_a   1.000
_cell.length_b   1.000
_cell.length_c   1.000
_cell.angle_alpha   90.00
_cell.angle_beta   90.00
_cell.angle_gamma   90.00
#
_symmetry.space_group_name_H-M   'P 1'
#
loop_
_entity.id
_entity.type
_entity.pdbx_description
1 polymer ?
#
loop_
_entity_poly.entity_id
_entity_poly.type
_entity_poly.pdbx_seq_one_letter_code
_entity_poly.pdbx_strand_id
1 'polypeptide(L)' 'MNRIKEVLEVRGISQTKLADRLGKSFNMVNLYATNKIQPPIPVLYQIADILNVDVRELLLPNK' A
#
# COMPACT_ATOMS: atom_id res chain seq x y z
N MET A 1 -7.43 8.61 2.21
CA MET A 1 -6.01 8.57 2.60
C MET A 1 -5.64 7.21 3.15
N ASN A 2 -4.38 6.86 3.04
CA ASN A 2 -3.94 5.52 3.44
C ASN A 2 -2.65 5.59 4.26
N ARG A 3 -2.27 4.45 4.85
CA ARG A 3 -1.08 4.30 5.67
C ARG A 3 -0.10 3.29 5.03
N ILE A 4 -0.13 3.16 3.72
CA ILE A 4 0.69 2.17 3.02
C ILE A 4 2.17 2.35 3.36
N LYS A 5 2.68 3.58 3.32
CA LYS A 5 4.09 3.85 3.61
C LYS A 5 4.48 3.39 5.00
N GLU A 6 3.65 3.68 6.00
CA GLU A 6 3.92 3.29 7.38
C GLU A 6 3.93 1.77 7.54
N VAL A 7 2.97 1.09 6.92
CA VAL A 7 2.88 -0.37 7.01
C VAL A 7 4.06 -1.02 6.30
N LEU A 8 4.49 -0.47 5.16
CA LEU A 8 5.70 -0.95 4.48
C LEU A 8 6.91 -0.87 5.40
N GLU A 9 7.07 0.25 6.10
CA GLU A 9 8.18 0.42 7.03
C GLU A 9 8.12 -0.60 8.17
N VAL A 10 6.95 -0.78 8.76
CA VAL A 10 6.77 -1.74 9.86
C VAL A 10 7.05 -3.17 9.40
N ARG A 11 6.65 -3.52 8.19
CA ARG A 11 6.85 -4.87 7.64
C ARG A 11 8.24 -5.05 7.01
N GLY A 12 9.02 -3.99 6.89
CA GLY A 12 10.35 -4.07 6.29
C GLY A 12 10.31 -4.39 4.79
N ILE A 13 9.27 -3.95 4.09
CA ILE A 13 9.10 -4.20 2.66
C ILE A 13 9.25 -2.88 1.92
N SER A 14 10.10 -2.88 0.87
CA SER A 14 10.31 -1.68 0.06
C SER A 14 9.18 -1.45 -0.92
N GLN A 15 9.05 -0.22 -1.40
CA GLN A 15 8.09 0.10 -2.45
C GLN A 15 8.41 -0.66 -3.73
N THR A 16 9.69 -0.85 -4.03
CA THR A 16 10.12 -1.63 -5.21
C THR A 16 9.61 -3.05 -5.12
N LYS A 17 9.74 -3.66 -3.96
CA LYS A 17 9.29 -5.04 -3.77
C LYS A 17 7.77 -5.14 -3.86
N LEU A 18 7.06 -4.18 -3.29
CA LEU A 18 5.61 -4.14 -3.40
C LEU A 18 5.18 -3.99 -4.85
N ALA A 19 5.84 -3.10 -5.60
CA ALA A 19 5.53 -2.88 -7.01
C ALA A 19 5.71 -4.18 -7.81
N ASP A 20 6.79 -4.90 -7.56
CA ASP A 20 7.07 -6.17 -8.23
C ASP A 20 5.96 -7.18 -7.96
N ARG A 21 5.58 -7.35 -6.71
CA ARG A 21 4.55 -8.32 -6.32
C ARG A 21 3.16 -7.92 -6.79
N LEU A 22 2.91 -6.62 -6.86
CA LEU A 22 1.61 -6.08 -7.28
C LEU A 22 1.46 -6.06 -8.80
N GLY A 23 2.59 -6.18 -9.53
CA GLY A 23 2.57 -6.09 -10.99
C GLY A 23 2.35 -4.68 -11.49
N LYS A 24 2.75 -3.68 -10.72
CA LYS A 24 2.64 -2.28 -11.09
C LYS A 24 4.01 -1.62 -11.06
N SER A 25 4.13 -0.43 -11.67
CA SER A 25 5.38 0.30 -11.65
C SER A 25 5.70 0.84 -10.26
N PHE A 26 7.00 1.03 -9.99
CA PHE A 26 7.43 1.70 -8.76
C PHE A 26 6.76 3.08 -8.65
N ASN A 27 6.69 3.80 -9.77
CA ASN A 27 6.10 5.14 -9.77
C ASN A 27 4.65 5.13 -9.28
N MET A 28 3.86 4.16 -9.73
CA MET A 28 2.48 4.04 -9.30
C MET A 28 2.40 3.71 -7.81
N VAL A 29 3.22 2.78 -7.34
CA VAL A 29 3.25 2.44 -5.91
C VAL A 29 3.67 3.64 -5.06
N ASN A 30 4.63 4.41 -5.54
CA ASN A 30 5.05 5.63 -4.85
C ASN A 30 3.90 6.63 -4.74
N LEU A 31 3.10 6.79 -5.79
CA LEU A 31 1.93 7.67 -5.76
C LEU A 31 0.92 7.20 -4.71
N TYR A 32 0.72 5.91 -4.60
CA TYR A 32 -0.15 5.33 -3.55
C TYR A 32 0.42 5.59 -2.16
N ALA A 33 1.71 5.31 -1.97
CA ALA A 33 2.34 5.41 -0.66
C ALA A 33 2.43 6.85 -0.15
N THR A 34 2.52 7.81 -1.06
CA THR A 34 2.59 9.23 -0.70
C THR A 34 1.23 9.92 -0.66
N ASN A 35 0.16 9.16 -0.81
CA ASN A 35 -1.22 9.67 -0.80
C ASN A 35 -1.56 10.64 -1.92
N LYS A 36 -0.78 10.64 -2.99
CA LYS A 36 -1.08 11.46 -4.16
C LYS A 36 -2.19 10.87 -5.00
N ILE A 37 -2.27 9.53 -5.04
CA ILE A 37 -3.34 8.79 -5.68
C ILE A 37 -3.74 7.69 -4.72
N GLN A 38 -5.04 7.46 -4.55
CA GLN A 38 -5.52 6.36 -3.72
C GLN A 38 -5.69 5.12 -4.58
N PRO A 39 -5.26 3.94 -4.10
CA PRO A 39 -5.48 2.71 -4.86
C PRO A 39 -6.97 2.39 -4.91
N PRO A 40 -7.45 1.84 -6.05
CA PRO A 40 -8.80 1.29 -6.10
C PRO A 40 -8.99 0.21 -5.05
N ILE A 41 -10.23 -0.03 -4.65
CA ILE A 41 -10.52 -1.01 -3.59
C ILE A 41 -9.90 -2.38 -3.87
N PRO A 42 -10.04 -2.96 -5.07
CA PRO A 42 -9.41 -4.27 -5.32
C PRO A 42 -7.89 -4.25 -5.16
N VAL A 43 -7.24 -3.16 -5.56
CA VAL A 43 -5.80 -3.02 -5.42
C VAL A 43 -5.41 -2.88 -3.95
N LEU A 44 -6.21 -2.17 -3.18
CA LEU A 44 -5.97 -2.01 -1.75
C LEU A 44 -5.99 -3.37 -1.05
N TYR A 45 -6.95 -4.24 -1.39
CA TYR A 45 -7.00 -5.60 -0.84
C TYR A 45 -5.80 -6.43 -1.26
N GLN A 46 -5.34 -6.28 -2.51
CA GLN A 46 -4.13 -6.97 -2.98
C GLN A 46 -2.90 -6.53 -2.19
N ILE A 47 -2.78 -5.23 -1.92
CA ILE A 47 -1.68 -4.71 -1.12
C ILE A 47 -1.73 -5.28 0.30
N ALA A 48 -2.89 -5.31 0.91
CA ALA A 48 -3.06 -5.87 2.25
C ALA A 48 -2.63 -7.34 2.29
N ASP A 49 -3.00 -8.10 1.27
CA ASP A 49 -2.63 -9.50 1.17
C ASP A 49 -1.12 -9.68 1.04
N ILE A 50 -0.49 -8.88 0.17
CA ILE A 50 0.97 -8.94 -0.02
C ILE A 50 1.71 -8.59 1.27
N LEU A 51 1.21 -7.60 2.01
CA LEU A 51 1.83 -7.17 3.26
C LEU A 51 1.42 -8.03 4.45
N ASN A 52 0.50 -8.96 4.23
CA ASN A 52 -0.02 -9.86 5.27
C ASN A 52 -0.62 -9.07 6.45
N VAL A 53 -1.44 -8.10 6.13
CA VAL A 53 -2.15 -7.28 7.12
C VAL A 53 -3.63 -7.22 6.77
N ASP A 54 -4.45 -6.86 7.74
CA ASP A 54 -5.85 -6.57 7.48
C ASP A 54 -5.95 -5.27 6.67
N VAL A 55 -6.86 -5.22 5.69
CA VAL A 55 -7.01 -4.03 4.85
C VAL A 55 -7.27 -2.77 5.68
N ARG A 56 -7.91 -2.91 6.84
CA ARG A 56 -8.18 -1.77 7.73
C ARG A 56 -6.90 -1.13 8.24
N GLU A 57 -5.81 -1.88 8.33
CA GLU A 57 -4.51 -1.34 8.76
C GLU A 57 -3.90 -0.40 7.73
N LEU A 58 -4.38 -0.44 6.49
CA LEU A 58 -3.92 0.44 5.43
C LEU A 58 -4.72 1.75 5.37
N LEU A 59 -5.74 1.88 6.18
CA LEU A 59 -6.64 3.03 6.14
C LEU A 59 -6.44 3.90 7.37
N LEU A 60 -6.61 5.21 7.20
CA LEU A 60 -6.65 6.12 8.33
C LEU A 60 -8.05 6.14 8.90
N PRO A 61 -8.20 6.14 10.22
CA PRO A 61 -9.51 6.32 10.83
C PRO A 61 -10.03 7.71 10.48
N ASN A 62 -11.33 7.82 10.27
CA ASN A 62 -11.95 9.11 9.98
C ASN A 62 -12.27 9.90 11.25
N LYS A 63 -11.89 9.37 12.38
CA LYS A 63 -12.03 10.04 13.68
C LYS A 63 -10.91 9.65 14.60
#